data_2585c127fb6dd2fc696e9718bd0c00a3
#
_entry.id   2585c127fb6dd2fc696e9718bd0c00a3
#
_cell.length_a   1.000
_cell.length_b   1.000
_cell.length_c   1.000
_cell.angle_alpha   90.00
_cell.angle_beta   90.00
_cell.angle_gamma   90.00
#
_symmetry.space_group_name_H-M   'P 1'
#
loop_
_entity.id
_entity.type
_entity.pdbx_description
1 polymer ?
#
loop_
_entity_poly.entity_id
_entity_poly.type
_entity_poly.pdbx_seq_one_letter_code
_entity_poly.pdbx_strand_id
1 'polypeptide(L)'
;KKDFSTPPIDDSLNLVWYNQKEILQFKNDDRFRYSLGFWETAPDVIAVANVKDSQILGLAGASADSPTMWQIGIDVTPQGKHSGLGTKLVTILKDEILSKGILPFYGTGEFHMLSQRVAIQSGFIPTWAELYTCKYN
;
A
#
# COMPACT_ATOMS: atom_id res chain seq x y z
N LYS A 1 -23.77 -10.84 13.54
CA LYS A 1 -23.12 -9.64 12.96
C LYS A 1 -21.73 -9.56 13.56
N LYS A 2 -20.69 -9.89 12.78
CA LYS A 2 -19.31 -9.58 13.17
C LYS A 2 -19.13 -8.07 13.03
N ASP A 3 -18.88 -7.44 14.15
CA ASP A 3 -18.59 -6.02 14.21
C ASP A 3 -17.18 -5.83 13.63
N PHE A 4 -17.08 -5.29 12.41
CA PHE A 4 -15.82 -4.89 11.80
C PHE A 4 -15.46 -3.48 12.30
N SER A 5 -15.30 -3.34 13.61
CA SER A 5 -14.72 -2.12 14.15
C SER A 5 -13.29 -2.00 13.65
N THR A 6 -13.03 -0.94 12.90
CA THR A 6 -11.67 -0.53 12.52
C THR A 6 -10.82 -0.50 13.79
N PRO A 7 -9.66 -1.20 13.82
CA PRO A 7 -8.79 -1.09 14.98
C PRO A 7 -8.44 0.38 15.20
N PRO A 8 -8.36 0.83 16.46
CA PRO A 8 -8.03 2.22 16.75
C PRO A 8 -6.69 2.59 16.11
N ILE A 9 -6.64 3.79 15.53
CA ILE A 9 -5.39 4.37 15.01
C ILE A 9 -4.40 4.35 16.17
N ASP A 10 -3.30 3.65 15.96
CA ASP A 10 -2.23 3.55 16.94
C ASP A 10 -1.51 4.91 17.00
N ASP A 11 -1.71 5.66 18.06
CA ASP A 11 -1.09 6.98 18.29
C ASP A 11 0.46 6.92 18.32
N SER A 12 1.04 5.72 18.30
CA SER A 12 2.50 5.52 18.21
C SER A 12 3.07 5.76 16.82
N LEU A 13 2.22 5.86 15.77
CA LEU A 13 2.67 6.07 14.40
C LEU A 13 2.88 7.56 14.12
N ASN A 14 4.03 7.90 13.56
CA ASN A 14 4.28 9.22 13.00
C ASN A 14 4.05 9.19 11.49
N LEU A 15 2.83 9.53 11.06
CA LEU A 15 2.39 9.44 9.69
C LEU A 15 2.79 10.69 8.91
N VAL A 16 3.39 10.46 7.74
CA VAL A 16 3.68 11.51 6.75
C VAL A 16 2.98 11.13 5.46
N TRP A 17 2.15 12.03 4.95
CA TRP A 17 1.43 11.87 3.70
C TRP A 17 2.17 12.55 2.56
N TYR A 18 2.09 11.95 1.38
CA TYR A 18 2.71 12.45 0.16
C TYR A 18 1.67 12.52 -0.95
N ASN A 19 1.54 13.68 -1.57
CA ASN A 19 0.76 13.86 -2.79
C ASN A 19 1.56 13.39 -4.02
N GLN A 20 0.92 13.38 -5.19
CA GLN A 20 1.53 12.91 -6.44
C GLN A 20 2.86 13.61 -6.76
N LYS A 21 2.97 14.90 -6.48
CA LYS A 21 4.18 15.70 -6.73
C LYS A 21 5.32 15.33 -5.77
N GLU A 22 4.97 15.15 -4.51
CA GLU A 22 5.93 14.79 -3.45
C GLU A 22 6.43 13.35 -3.58
N ILE A 23 5.62 12.45 -4.15
CA ILE A 23 6.01 11.06 -4.43
C ILE A 23 7.21 10.98 -5.38
N LEU A 24 7.40 11.96 -6.26
CA LEU A 24 8.51 11.98 -7.22
C LEU A 24 9.90 11.92 -6.56
N GLN A 25 10.03 12.34 -5.29
CA GLN A 25 11.27 12.22 -4.55
C GLN A 25 11.75 10.77 -4.38
N PHE A 26 10.84 9.80 -4.47
CA PHE A 26 11.14 8.37 -4.32
C PHE A 26 11.42 7.67 -5.65
N LYS A 27 11.43 8.38 -6.75
CA LYS A 27 11.74 7.80 -8.05
C LYS A 27 13.15 7.21 -8.04
N ASN A 28 13.27 5.94 -8.47
CA ASN A 28 14.50 5.15 -8.43
C ASN A 28 15.00 4.77 -7.01
N ASP A 29 14.14 4.89 -6.01
CA ASP A 29 14.44 4.39 -4.66
C ASP A 29 13.97 2.93 -4.53
N ASP A 30 14.91 1.99 -4.56
CA ASP A 30 14.61 0.56 -4.55
C ASP A 30 13.91 0.07 -3.27
N ARG A 31 13.93 0.87 -2.19
CA ARG A 31 13.23 0.54 -0.94
C ARG A 31 11.71 0.49 -1.11
N PHE A 32 11.17 1.24 -2.08
CA PHE A 32 9.72 1.47 -2.24
C PHE A 32 9.19 1.04 -3.60
N ARG A 33 9.83 0.11 -4.27
CA ARG A 33 9.47 -0.35 -5.61
C ARG A 33 8.17 -1.15 -5.69
N TYR A 34 7.68 -1.68 -4.58
CA TYR A 34 6.38 -2.37 -4.51
C TYR A 34 5.25 -1.44 -4.14
N SER A 35 5.53 -0.39 -3.36
CA SER A 35 4.55 0.62 -2.99
C SER A 35 4.35 1.70 -4.05
N LEU A 36 5.37 1.98 -4.87
CA LEU A 36 5.36 3.04 -5.89
C LEU A 36 5.89 2.47 -7.22
N GLY A 37 5.02 2.42 -8.22
CA GLY A 37 5.35 1.80 -9.50
C GLY A 37 5.90 2.78 -10.55
N PHE A 38 5.57 4.04 -10.45
CA PHE A 38 5.92 5.09 -11.42
C PHE A 38 5.52 4.75 -12.87
N TRP A 39 4.35 4.07 -13.03
CA TRP A 39 3.81 3.73 -14.34
C TRP A 39 3.11 4.92 -14.98
N GLU A 40 3.38 5.20 -16.24
CA GLU A 40 2.71 6.28 -16.98
C GLU A 40 1.18 6.04 -17.11
N THR A 41 0.80 4.78 -17.28
CA THR A 41 -0.61 4.37 -17.43
C THR A 41 -1.38 4.24 -16.12
N ALA A 42 -0.67 4.21 -15.00
CA ALA A 42 -1.23 4.11 -13.66
C ALA A 42 -0.37 4.91 -12.69
N PRO A 43 -0.49 6.25 -12.68
CA PRO A 43 0.35 7.13 -11.88
C PRO A 43 0.10 6.94 -10.38
N ASP A 44 1.18 6.99 -9.60
CA ASP A 44 1.09 7.03 -8.14
C ASP A 44 0.50 8.38 -7.70
N VAL A 45 -0.57 8.36 -6.93
CA VAL A 45 -1.36 9.56 -6.62
C VAL A 45 -1.33 9.96 -5.16
N ILE A 46 -1.13 9.01 -4.25
CA ILE A 46 -1.07 9.25 -2.81
C ILE A 46 -0.20 8.19 -2.14
N ALA A 47 0.52 8.58 -1.11
CA ALA A 47 1.25 7.65 -0.26
C ALA A 47 1.23 8.10 1.19
N VAL A 48 1.41 7.15 2.10
CA VAL A 48 1.56 7.38 3.53
C VAL A 48 2.74 6.57 4.06
N ALA A 49 3.57 7.20 4.86
CA ALA A 49 4.70 6.55 5.51
C ALA A 49 4.64 6.69 7.03
N ASN A 50 5.23 5.73 7.74
CA ASN A 50 5.58 5.90 9.14
C ASN A 50 7.06 6.28 9.23
N VAL A 51 7.35 7.40 9.87
CA VAL A 51 8.71 7.96 10.00
C VAL A 51 9.12 7.95 11.47
N LYS A 52 10.31 7.43 11.75
CA LYS A 52 10.92 7.45 13.08
C LYS A 52 12.40 7.86 12.94
N ASP A 53 12.82 8.81 13.77
CA ASP A 53 14.20 9.33 13.75
C ASP A 53 14.66 9.73 12.33
N SER A 54 13.81 10.45 11.61
CA SER A 54 14.02 10.89 10.22
C SER A 54 14.16 9.75 9.19
N GLN A 55 13.80 8.52 9.56
CA GLN A 55 13.83 7.37 8.67
C GLN A 55 12.43 6.83 8.41
N ILE A 56 12.17 6.47 7.17
CA ILE A 56 10.94 5.79 6.78
C ILE A 56 11.05 4.33 7.16
N LEU A 57 10.13 3.85 8.00
CA LEU A 57 10.06 2.45 8.42
C LEU A 57 9.15 1.62 7.50
N GLY A 58 8.18 2.26 6.88
CA GLY A 58 7.30 1.65 5.91
C GLY A 58 6.56 2.72 5.12
N LEU A 59 6.17 2.39 3.89
CA LEU A 59 5.44 3.26 3.00
C LEU A 59 4.39 2.46 2.24
N ALA A 60 3.15 2.89 2.31
CA ALA A 60 2.07 2.43 1.47
C ALA A 60 1.76 3.48 0.40
N GLY A 61 1.66 3.06 -0.84
CA GLY A 61 1.35 3.93 -1.96
C GLY A 61 0.15 3.43 -2.75
N ALA A 62 -0.52 4.33 -3.44
CA ALA A 62 -1.62 3.98 -4.32
C ALA A 62 -1.43 4.56 -5.71
N SER A 63 -1.66 3.72 -6.72
CA SER A 63 -1.68 4.10 -8.13
C SER A 63 -3.11 4.18 -8.65
N ALA A 64 -3.38 5.18 -9.50
CA ALA A 64 -4.66 5.35 -10.14
C ALA A 64 -4.74 4.48 -11.40
N ASP A 65 -5.10 3.22 -11.24
CA ASP A 65 -5.23 2.26 -12.35
C ASP A 65 -6.45 2.56 -13.20
N SER A 66 -7.45 3.19 -12.62
CA SER A 66 -8.61 3.77 -13.30
C SER A 66 -9.13 4.98 -12.53
N PRO A 67 -10.09 5.74 -13.08
CA PRO A 67 -10.73 6.85 -12.36
C PRO A 67 -11.46 6.42 -11.07
N THR A 68 -11.82 5.17 -10.93
CA THR A 68 -12.65 4.64 -9.84
C THR A 68 -11.98 3.57 -8.98
N MET A 69 -10.82 3.08 -9.40
CA MET A 69 -10.11 1.99 -8.71
C MET A 69 -8.62 2.32 -8.57
N TRP A 70 -8.13 2.31 -7.35
CA TRP A 70 -6.71 2.54 -7.04
C TRP A 70 -6.08 1.31 -6.41
N GLN A 71 -4.92 0.93 -6.91
CA GLN A 71 -4.14 -0.20 -6.41
C GLN A 71 -3.23 0.24 -5.27
N ILE A 72 -3.25 -0.50 -4.18
CA ILE A 72 -2.35 -0.28 -3.04
C ILE A 72 -1.15 -1.21 -3.12
N GLY A 73 0.04 -0.65 -2.91
CA GLY A 73 1.28 -1.38 -2.67
C GLY A 73 1.89 -0.99 -1.34
N ILE A 74 2.75 -1.83 -0.80
CA ILE A 74 3.39 -1.65 0.51
C ILE A 74 4.84 -2.12 0.49
N ASP A 75 5.72 -1.32 1.08
CA ASP A 75 7.08 -1.70 1.43
C ASP A 75 7.33 -1.39 2.90
N VAL A 76 7.95 -2.32 3.60
CA VAL A 76 8.41 -2.16 4.98
C VAL A 76 9.91 -2.38 5.01
N THR A 77 10.64 -1.39 5.54
CA THR A 77 12.10 -1.49 5.67
C THR A 77 12.50 -2.54 6.72
N PRO A 78 13.74 -3.05 6.71
CA PRO A 78 14.18 -4.01 7.73
C PRO A 78 13.97 -3.53 9.17
N GLN A 79 14.07 -2.23 9.42
CA GLN A 79 13.85 -1.63 10.74
C GLN A 79 12.37 -1.62 11.16
N GLY A 80 11.45 -1.60 10.18
CA GLY A 80 10.00 -1.60 10.44
C GLY A 80 9.36 -2.99 10.49
N LYS A 81 10.11 -4.05 10.19
CA LYS A 81 9.59 -5.42 10.15
C LYS A 81 9.16 -5.94 11.54
N HIS A 82 8.26 -6.92 11.55
CA HIS A 82 7.73 -7.62 12.73
C HIS A 82 6.89 -6.76 13.70
N SER A 83 6.47 -5.56 13.29
CA SER A 83 5.63 -4.67 14.11
C SER A 83 4.17 -4.59 13.65
N GLY A 84 3.79 -5.33 12.60
CA GLY A 84 2.47 -5.21 11.96
C GLY A 84 2.29 -3.88 11.19
N LEU A 85 3.36 -3.15 10.93
CA LEU A 85 3.34 -1.84 10.29
C LEU A 85 2.73 -1.88 8.89
N GLY A 86 3.05 -2.90 8.10
CA GLY A 86 2.50 -3.04 6.76
C GLY A 86 0.97 -3.09 6.75
N THR A 87 0.38 -3.91 7.61
CA THR A 87 -1.08 -3.99 7.78
C THR A 87 -1.69 -2.66 8.23
N LYS A 88 -1.05 -1.97 9.17
CA LYS A 88 -1.52 -0.67 9.66
C LYS A 88 -1.51 0.38 8.55
N LEU A 89 -0.42 0.52 7.80
CA LEU A 89 -0.31 1.50 6.72
C LEU A 89 -1.28 1.20 5.57
N VAL A 90 -1.42 -0.05 5.17
CA VAL A 90 -2.37 -0.45 4.14
C VAL A 90 -3.81 -0.16 4.58
N THR A 91 -4.17 -0.43 5.84
CA THR A 91 -5.49 -0.12 6.38
C THR A 91 -5.76 1.38 6.37
N ILE A 92 -4.80 2.20 6.82
CA ILE A 92 -4.92 3.66 6.83
C ILE A 92 -5.11 4.20 5.42
N LEU A 93 -4.30 3.76 4.47
CA LEU A 93 -4.40 4.20 3.08
C LEU A 93 -5.71 3.74 2.41
N LYS A 94 -6.13 2.51 2.68
CA LYS A 94 -7.42 1.98 2.22
C LYS A 94 -8.58 2.87 2.67
N ASP A 95 -8.61 3.23 3.94
CA ASP A 95 -9.68 4.05 4.51
C ASP A 95 -9.69 5.47 3.91
N GLU A 96 -8.51 6.04 3.68
CA GLU A 96 -8.38 7.33 2.98
C GLU A 96 -8.89 7.27 1.54
N ILE A 97 -8.57 6.23 0.80
CA ILE A 97 -9.07 6.04 -0.58
C ILE A 97 -10.59 5.88 -0.59
N LEU A 98 -11.14 5.09 0.32
CA LEU A 98 -12.58 4.92 0.47
C LEU A 98 -13.28 6.24 0.79
N SER A 99 -12.68 7.09 1.61
CA SER A 99 -13.22 8.41 1.96
C SER A 99 -13.35 9.33 0.75
N LYS A 100 -12.57 9.08 -0.30
CA LYS A 100 -12.62 9.80 -1.58
C LYS A 100 -13.65 9.24 -2.57
N GLY A 101 -14.37 8.19 -2.20
CA GLY A 101 -15.31 7.49 -3.08
C GLY A 101 -14.64 6.62 -4.14
N ILE A 102 -13.38 6.26 -3.95
CA ILE A 102 -12.58 5.39 -4.83
C ILE A 102 -12.57 3.97 -4.24
N LEU A 103 -12.56 2.96 -5.09
CA LEU A 103 -12.44 1.58 -4.68
C LEU A 103 -10.96 1.18 -4.56
N PRO A 104 -10.46 0.90 -3.37
CA PRO A 104 -9.11 0.38 -3.21
C PRO A 104 -9.06 -1.11 -3.54
N PHE A 105 -7.99 -1.54 -4.20
CA PHE A 105 -7.70 -2.96 -4.38
C PHE A 105 -6.23 -3.25 -4.12
N TYR A 106 -5.92 -4.51 -3.85
CA TYR A 106 -4.59 -4.96 -3.49
C TYR A 106 -4.21 -6.16 -4.35
N GLY A 107 -3.20 -6.00 -5.19
CA GLY A 107 -2.66 -7.06 -6.04
C GLY A 107 -1.45 -7.72 -5.41
N THR A 108 -1.41 -9.06 -5.39
CA THR A 108 -0.25 -9.80 -4.90
C THR A 108 -0.10 -11.12 -5.65
N GLY A 109 1.14 -11.57 -5.83
CA GLY A 109 1.41 -12.88 -6.41
C GLY A 109 0.99 -14.03 -5.49
N GLU A 110 0.60 -15.15 -6.09
CA GLU A 110 0.16 -16.35 -5.35
C GLU A 110 1.20 -16.85 -4.35
N PHE A 111 2.49 -16.68 -4.65
CA PHE A 111 3.59 -17.13 -3.79
C PHE A 111 4.01 -16.11 -2.72
N HIS A 112 3.46 -14.92 -2.72
CA HIS A 112 3.77 -13.87 -1.75
C HIS A 112 2.89 -13.96 -0.50
N MET A 113 3.12 -14.96 0.31
CA MET A 113 2.29 -15.25 1.50
C MET A 113 2.22 -14.10 2.51
N LEU A 114 3.33 -13.39 2.73
CA LEU A 114 3.35 -12.22 3.63
C LEU A 114 2.46 -11.10 3.10
N SER A 115 2.51 -10.84 1.80
CA SER A 115 1.68 -9.83 1.14
C SER A 115 0.19 -10.19 1.18
N GLN A 116 -0.15 -11.46 0.93
CA GLN A 116 -1.53 -11.96 1.08
C GLN A 116 -2.04 -11.79 2.51
N ARG A 117 -1.20 -12.08 3.51
CA ARG A 117 -1.56 -11.90 4.92
C ARG A 117 -1.85 -10.43 5.24
N VAL A 118 -1.04 -9.50 4.74
CA VAL A 118 -1.28 -8.06 4.90
C VAL A 118 -2.63 -7.67 4.29
N ALA A 119 -2.93 -8.13 3.08
CA ALA A 119 -4.20 -7.85 2.42
C ALA A 119 -5.40 -8.35 3.25
N ILE A 120 -5.38 -9.60 3.69
CA ILE A 120 -6.46 -10.20 4.49
C ILE A 120 -6.62 -9.49 5.83
N GLN A 121 -5.53 -9.21 6.54
CA GLN A 121 -5.56 -8.50 7.83
C GLN A 121 -6.01 -7.04 7.69
N SER A 122 -5.81 -6.43 6.53
CA SER A 122 -6.31 -5.09 6.21
C SER A 122 -7.76 -5.06 5.74
N GLY A 123 -8.43 -6.21 5.71
CA GLY A 123 -9.85 -6.32 5.38
C GLY A 123 -10.17 -6.50 3.90
N PHE A 124 -9.17 -6.79 3.06
CA PHE A 124 -9.40 -7.18 1.66
C PHE A 124 -9.88 -8.62 1.58
N ILE A 125 -10.73 -8.89 0.61
CA ILE A 125 -11.18 -10.24 0.27
C ILE A 125 -10.73 -10.59 -1.15
N PRO A 126 -10.32 -11.84 -1.41
CA PRO A 126 -10.02 -12.29 -2.78
C PRO A 126 -11.26 -12.13 -3.67
N THR A 127 -11.10 -11.43 -4.79
CA THR A 127 -12.21 -11.13 -5.70
C THR A 127 -11.98 -11.70 -7.10
N TRP A 128 -10.74 -11.63 -7.59
CA TRP A 128 -10.33 -12.21 -8.87
C TRP A 128 -8.87 -12.66 -8.84
N ALA A 129 -8.51 -13.51 -9.78
CA ALA A 129 -7.13 -13.89 -10.06
C ALA A 129 -6.82 -13.71 -11.54
N GLU A 130 -5.60 -13.36 -11.85
CA GLU A 130 -5.11 -13.15 -13.20
C GLU A 130 -3.90 -14.04 -13.47
N LEU A 131 -3.82 -14.59 -14.68
CA LEU A 131 -2.66 -15.33 -15.16
C LEU A 131 -1.94 -14.51 -16.21
N TYR A 132 -0.67 -14.27 -15.97
CA TYR A 132 0.18 -13.57 -16.93
C TYR A 132 1.13 -14.54 -17.61
N THR A 133 1.30 -14.36 -18.92
CA THR A 133 2.39 -14.99 -19.65
C THR A 133 3.41 -13.93 -20.04
N CYS A 134 4.68 -14.17 -19.77
CA CYS A 134 5.76 -13.33 -20.24
C CYS A 134 6.64 -14.09 -21.21
N LYS A 135 7.16 -13.39 -22.23
CA LYS A 135 8.19 -13.98 -23.08
C LYS A 135 9.48 -14.14 -22.27
N TYR A 136 10.01 -15.34 -22.26
CA TYR A 136 11.39 -15.55 -21.81
C TYR A 136 12.33 -14.92 -22.84
N ASN A 137 13.09 -13.98 -22.39
CA ASN A 137 14.22 -13.45 -23.17
C ASN A 137 15.48 -14.23 -22.88
#